data_d3f2f3ddee3e37f5f944e902ed6c5c06
#
_entry.id   d3f2f3ddee3e37f5f944e902ed6c5c06
#
_cell.length_a   1.000
_cell.length_b   1.000
_cell.length_c   1.000
_cell.angle_alpha   90.00
_cell.angle_beta   90.00
_cell.angle_gamma   90.00
#
_symmetry.space_group_name_H-M   'P 1'
#
loop_
_entity.id
_entity.type
_entity.pdbx_description
1 polymer ?
#
loop_
_entity_poly.entity_id
_entity_poly.type
_entity_poly.pdbx_seq_one_letter_code
_entity_poly.pdbx_strand_id
1 'polypeptide(L)'
;MANVLHNILLPYVRDNLPKQTILLDQVKRNSGVTFLNSTFYAPLRTTRHGGVSNLAADSSSTISGTAGLGQASVTTKIVSGAFDISDLAIDATKSSQSAVTNALTFQAESLMTDFSRSINRQFYGDGAGIVAEVIGSVGAGTANVGLPTASCDDGHTTDNYGTINSDISPTDYLTPGNIIAVGSPGTALGTIASITGTSIVTSKVDLGFAANDAIYLCDGSGNNLVGKEITGIRAALSSSTGTSQYAGVARSTQGWTPQFGSVAEALTLSRMENSYLSARKYAQSGDQYAIFMNKTLYKKYGDLLTSMRRQVDETDLLGGWTGLEFAAGAGKVGVFLDYQVPDGEFIVMNLDSWTICQTSDLHWIENPSQGSLLRLANKIQYQAEMVWYLELLCLAPAANGRETQKTS
;
A
#
# COMPACT_ATOMS: atom_id res chain seq x y z
N MET A 1 -23.17 -17.39 -17.54
CA MET A 1 -22.50 -16.18 -17.00
C MET A 1 -21.65 -16.47 -15.79
N ALA A 2 -22.15 -17.07 -14.71
CA ALA A 2 -21.32 -17.45 -13.55
C ALA A 2 -20.07 -18.26 -13.95
N ASN A 3 -20.18 -19.20 -14.87
CA ASN A 3 -19.06 -19.97 -15.40
C ASN A 3 -18.03 -19.10 -16.16
N VAL A 4 -18.43 -18.00 -16.78
CA VAL A 4 -17.50 -17.06 -17.47
C VAL A 4 -16.69 -16.28 -16.43
N LEU A 5 -17.35 -15.79 -15.39
CA LEU A 5 -16.68 -15.10 -14.28
C LEU A 5 -15.66 -16.01 -13.57
N HIS A 6 -16.07 -17.24 -13.27
CA HIS A 6 -15.23 -18.16 -12.50
C HIS A 6 -14.11 -18.80 -13.34
N ASN A 7 -14.44 -19.29 -14.53
CA ASN A 7 -13.49 -20.08 -15.32
C ASN A 7 -12.59 -19.25 -16.25
N ILE A 8 -13.02 -18.06 -16.62
CA ILE A 8 -12.28 -17.21 -17.58
C ILE A 8 -11.73 -15.96 -16.92
N LEU A 9 -12.56 -15.20 -16.22
CA LEU A 9 -12.16 -13.91 -15.69
C LEU A 9 -11.35 -14.00 -14.40
N LEU A 10 -11.68 -14.93 -13.49
CA LEU A 10 -10.95 -15.06 -12.24
C LEU A 10 -9.47 -15.47 -12.43
N PRO A 11 -9.13 -16.49 -13.26
CA PRO A 11 -7.74 -16.80 -13.57
C PRO A 11 -7.02 -15.61 -14.24
N TYR A 12 -7.69 -14.93 -15.19
CA TYR A 12 -7.15 -13.76 -15.86
C TYR A 12 -6.78 -12.63 -14.88
N VAL A 13 -7.67 -12.34 -13.92
CA VAL A 13 -7.43 -11.34 -12.87
C VAL A 13 -6.29 -11.75 -11.96
N ARG A 14 -6.24 -13.00 -11.49
CA ARG A 14 -5.16 -13.52 -10.63
C ARG A 14 -3.81 -13.48 -11.30
N ASP A 15 -3.74 -13.74 -12.60
CA ASP A 15 -2.50 -13.75 -13.36
C ASP A 15 -2.00 -12.35 -13.72
N ASN A 16 -2.89 -11.38 -13.88
CA ASN A 16 -2.52 -10.04 -14.32
C ASN A 16 -2.38 -9.03 -13.17
N LEU A 17 -3.08 -9.21 -12.05
CA LEU A 17 -2.98 -8.32 -10.89
C LEU A 17 -1.54 -8.15 -10.39
N PRO A 18 -0.74 -9.21 -10.17
CA PRO A 18 0.66 -9.07 -9.77
C PRO A 18 1.52 -8.31 -10.78
N LYS A 19 1.24 -8.46 -12.07
CA LYS A 19 2.02 -7.82 -13.15
C LYS A 19 1.84 -6.30 -13.20
N GLN A 20 0.85 -5.74 -12.52
CA GLN A 20 0.58 -4.30 -12.50
C GLN A 20 1.22 -3.59 -11.30
N THR A 21 1.65 -4.33 -10.28
CA THR A 21 2.24 -3.78 -9.06
C THR A 21 3.51 -4.53 -8.69
N ILE A 22 4.63 -3.81 -8.64
CA ILE A 22 5.94 -4.41 -8.34
C ILE A 22 5.93 -5.12 -6.98
N LEU A 23 5.35 -4.48 -5.95
CA LEU A 23 5.31 -5.04 -4.60
C LEU A 23 4.51 -6.34 -4.51
N LEU A 24 3.37 -6.41 -5.19
CA LEU A 24 2.51 -7.60 -5.18
C LEU A 24 3.17 -8.81 -5.84
N ASP A 25 4.04 -8.55 -6.82
CA ASP A 25 4.80 -9.57 -7.54
C ASP A 25 6.01 -10.07 -6.74
N GLN A 26 6.72 -9.17 -6.08
CA GLN A 26 7.99 -9.45 -5.42
C GLN A 26 7.84 -9.94 -3.98
N VAL A 27 6.79 -9.52 -3.27
CA VAL A 27 6.60 -9.87 -1.86
C VAL A 27 6.03 -11.28 -1.69
N LYS A 28 6.66 -12.07 -0.83
CA LYS A 28 6.24 -13.45 -0.51
C LYS A 28 4.88 -13.46 0.19
N ARG A 29 4.11 -14.52 -0.05
CA ARG A 29 2.81 -14.72 0.61
C ARG A 29 2.92 -15.70 1.77
N ASN A 30 2.32 -15.35 2.91
CA ASN A 30 2.25 -16.16 4.15
C ASN A 30 3.59 -16.74 4.60
N SER A 31 4.70 -16.05 4.33
CA SER A 31 6.03 -16.48 4.73
C SER A 31 6.33 -16.07 6.17
N GLY A 32 6.72 -17.02 7.02
CA GLY A 32 7.10 -16.74 8.41
C GLY A 32 5.97 -16.39 9.36
N VAL A 33 4.70 -16.62 8.99
CA VAL A 33 3.50 -16.28 9.78
C VAL A 33 2.62 -17.49 10.01
N THR A 34 1.87 -17.46 11.13
CA THR A 34 0.84 -18.46 11.47
C THR A 34 -0.50 -17.78 11.62
N PHE A 35 -1.55 -18.33 10.98
CA PHE A 35 -2.91 -17.80 11.03
C PHE A 35 -3.71 -18.44 12.16
N LEU A 36 -4.34 -17.62 13.00
CA LEU A 36 -5.26 -18.06 14.05
C LEU A 36 -6.29 -16.97 14.35
N ASN A 37 -7.58 -17.33 14.35
CA ASN A 37 -8.69 -16.41 14.69
C ASN A 37 -8.65 -15.06 13.96
N SER A 38 -8.57 -15.07 12.62
CA SER A 38 -8.50 -13.88 11.77
C SER A 38 -7.26 -12.99 11.98
N THR A 39 -6.26 -13.49 12.71
CA THR A 39 -5.03 -12.77 13.00
C THR A 39 -3.84 -13.61 12.55
N PHE A 40 -2.86 -12.96 11.93
CA PHE A 40 -1.57 -13.55 11.61
C PHE A 40 -0.56 -13.21 12.69
N TYR A 41 0.18 -14.21 13.11
CA TYR A 41 1.21 -14.10 14.13
C TYR A 41 2.58 -14.44 13.54
N ALA A 42 3.57 -13.58 13.78
CA ALA A 42 4.95 -13.81 13.41
C ALA A 42 5.81 -13.86 14.67
N PRO A 43 6.53 -14.96 14.95
CA PRO A 43 7.43 -15.03 16.08
C PRO A 43 8.64 -14.11 15.85
N LEU A 44 9.06 -13.39 16.87
CA LEU A 44 10.22 -12.51 16.81
C LEU A 44 11.05 -12.57 18.07
N ARG A 45 12.33 -12.27 17.91
CA ARG A 45 13.26 -12.13 19.02
C ARG A 45 13.26 -10.68 19.50
N THR A 46 12.90 -10.46 20.76
CA THR A 46 12.79 -9.12 21.36
C THR A 46 14.06 -8.66 22.07
N THR A 47 14.86 -9.59 22.59
CA THR A 47 16.10 -9.26 23.29
C THR A 47 17.23 -10.19 22.91
N ARG A 48 18.46 -9.72 23.06
CA ARG A 48 19.67 -10.53 22.89
C ARG A 48 19.74 -11.63 23.99
N HIS A 49 20.32 -12.78 23.64
CA HIS A 49 20.59 -13.81 24.59
C HIS A 49 21.66 -13.35 25.61
N GLY A 50 21.32 -13.38 26.90
CA GLY A 50 22.19 -12.86 27.96
C GLY A 50 23.34 -13.79 28.38
N GLY A 51 23.35 -15.05 27.90
CA GLY A 51 24.32 -16.06 28.30
C GLY A 51 25.64 -16.06 27.52
N VAL A 52 26.01 -14.94 26.88
CA VAL A 52 27.28 -14.83 26.14
C VAL A 52 28.22 -13.88 26.87
N SER A 53 29.31 -14.38 27.43
CA SER A 53 30.34 -13.61 28.15
C SER A 53 31.72 -14.18 27.88
N ASN A 54 32.72 -13.33 28.02
CA ASN A 54 34.12 -13.76 28.04
C ASN A 54 34.51 -14.14 29.47
N LEU A 55 35.27 -15.19 29.61
CA LEU A 55 35.75 -15.70 30.91
C LEU A 55 37.27 -15.57 31.00
N ALA A 56 37.78 -15.23 32.18
CA ALA A 56 39.17 -15.40 32.49
C ALA A 56 39.44 -16.88 32.86
N ALA A 57 40.69 -17.30 32.80
CA ALA A 57 41.08 -18.71 33.02
C ALA A 57 40.68 -19.26 34.40
N ASP A 58 40.52 -18.37 35.37
CA ASP A 58 40.16 -18.69 36.76
C ASP A 58 38.73 -18.27 37.13
N SER A 59 37.92 -17.87 36.15
CA SER A 59 36.55 -17.44 36.39
C SER A 59 35.59 -18.60 36.59
N SER A 60 34.51 -18.36 37.32
CA SER A 60 33.37 -19.26 37.37
C SER A 60 32.68 -19.33 35.99
N SER A 61 31.91 -20.40 35.75
CA SER A 61 31.20 -20.58 34.47
C SER A 61 30.29 -19.41 34.12
N THR A 62 30.04 -19.23 32.79
CA THR A 62 29.15 -18.20 32.28
C THR A 62 27.77 -18.28 32.93
N ILE A 63 27.22 -17.13 33.31
CA ILE A 63 25.83 -17.04 33.78
C ILE A 63 24.90 -17.43 32.63
N SER A 64 23.99 -18.37 32.89
CA SER A 64 22.96 -18.74 31.91
C SER A 64 22.02 -17.57 31.66
N GLY A 65 21.65 -17.38 30.41
CA GLY A 65 20.69 -16.37 30.01
C GLY A 65 19.67 -16.94 29.04
N THR A 66 18.65 -16.18 28.76
CA THR A 66 17.63 -16.48 27.74
C THR A 66 17.50 -15.33 26.75
N ALA A 67 17.09 -15.64 25.53
CA ALA A 67 16.65 -14.62 24.59
C ALA A 67 15.18 -14.30 24.85
N GLY A 68 14.79 -13.02 24.79
CA GLY A 68 13.38 -12.65 24.83
C GLY A 68 12.69 -13.07 23.54
N LEU A 69 11.54 -13.70 23.68
CA LEU A 69 10.64 -14.04 22.57
C LEU A 69 9.40 -13.17 22.64
N GLY A 70 8.92 -12.74 21.50
CA GLY A 70 7.68 -12.00 21.30
C GLY A 70 7.02 -12.42 20.02
N GLN A 71 5.91 -11.80 19.70
CA GLN A 71 5.23 -12.03 18.44
C GLN A 71 4.67 -10.70 17.90
N ALA A 72 4.80 -10.49 16.62
CA ALA A 72 4.03 -9.49 15.91
C ALA A 72 2.68 -10.08 15.50
N SER A 73 1.65 -9.24 15.48
CA SER A 73 0.30 -9.66 15.11
C SER A 73 -0.36 -8.63 14.21
N VAL A 74 -1.02 -9.11 13.15
CA VAL A 74 -1.80 -8.29 12.24
C VAL A 74 -3.12 -8.98 11.93
N THR A 75 -4.21 -8.20 11.87
CA THR A 75 -5.53 -8.70 11.48
C THR A 75 -5.76 -8.46 10.00
N THR A 76 -6.38 -9.43 9.33
CA THR A 76 -6.72 -9.30 7.91
C THR A 76 -7.65 -8.11 7.65
N LYS A 77 -7.36 -7.39 6.59
CA LYS A 77 -8.24 -6.39 6.00
C LYS A 77 -8.99 -7.00 4.82
N ILE A 78 -10.10 -6.39 4.48
CA ILE A 78 -10.96 -6.83 3.37
C ILE A 78 -10.86 -5.78 2.29
N VAL A 79 -10.36 -6.18 1.13
CA VAL A 79 -10.40 -5.35 -0.07
C VAL A 79 -11.43 -5.97 -1.00
N SER A 80 -12.45 -5.21 -1.37
CA SER A 80 -13.51 -5.68 -2.27
C SER A 80 -13.67 -4.76 -3.46
N GLY A 81 -14.15 -5.31 -4.56
CA GLY A 81 -14.53 -4.58 -5.74
C GLY A 81 -15.78 -5.20 -6.36
N ALA A 82 -16.72 -4.38 -6.79
CA ALA A 82 -17.97 -4.86 -7.35
C ALA A 82 -18.31 -4.10 -8.63
N PHE A 83 -19.04 -4.77 -9.53
CA PHE A 83 -19.68 -4.13 -10.65
C PHE A 83 -21.11 -4.65 -10.85
N ASP A 84 -21.95 -3.78 -11.38
CA ASP A 84 -23.36 -4.05 -11.62
C ASP A 84 -23.65 -4.20 -13.12
N ILE A 85 -24.56 -5.11 -13.46
CA ILE A 85 -25.08 -5.29 -14.83
C ILE A 85 -26.60 -5.29 -14.79
N SER A 86 -27.22 -4.47 -15.65
CA SER A 86 -28.68 -4.47 -15.77
C SER A 86 -29.17 -5.70 -16.52
N ASP A 87 -30.31 -6.23 -16.08
CA ASP A 87 -30.97 -7.36 -16.76
C ASP A 87 -31.36 -7.01 -18.21
N LEU A 88 -31.74 -5.75 -18.46
CA LEU A 88 -32.00 -5.24 -19.80
C LEU A 88 -30.77 -5.33 -20.71
N ALA A 89 -29.58 -5.02 -20.21
CA ALA A 89 -28.34 -5.18 -20.98
C ALA A 89 -28.06 -6.65 -21.31
N ILE A 90 -28.37 -7.53 -20.38
CA ILE A 90 -28.26 -8.99 -20.58
C ILE A 90 -29.26 -9.46 -21.63
N ASP A 91 -30.50 -9.02 -21.56
CA ASP A 91 -31.56 -9.40 -22.51
C ASP A 91 -31.33 -8.84 -23.92
N ALA A 92 -30.88 -7.59 -24.02
CA ALA A 92 -30.54 -6.96 -25.29
C ALA A 92 -29.39 -7.67 -26.02
N THR A 93 -28.52 -8.37 -25.28
CA THR A 93 -27.36 -9.06 -25.84
C THR A 93 -27.57 -10.58 -25.94
N LYS A 94 -28.74 -11.13 -25.59
CA LYS A 94 -29.05 -12.57 -25.69
C LYS A 94 -28.90 -13.12 -27.11
N SER A 95 -29.13 -12.30 -28.11
CA SER A 95 -28.97 -12.67 -29.54
C SER A 95 -27.48 -12.76 -29.95
N SER A 96 -26.55 -12.21 -29.17
CA SER A 96 -25.13 -12.23 -29.45
C SER A 96 -24.35 -12.56 -28.18
N GLN A 97 -24.03 -13.83 -28.00
CA GLN A 97 -23.26 -14.31 -26.84
C GLN A 97 -21.89 -13.60 -26.71
N SER A 98 -21.29 -13.21 -27.83
CA SER A 98 -20.03 -12.46 -27.87
C SER A 98 -20.17 -11.04 -27.28
N ALA A 99 -21.29 -10.36 -27.51
CA ALA A 99 -21.51 -9.01 -26.99
C ALA A 99 -21.67 -9.00 -25.46
N VAL A 100 -22.37 -10.00 -24.89
CA VAL A 100 -22.47 -10.15 -23.42
C VAL A 100 -21.12 -10.46 -22.82
N THR A 101 -20.38 -11.38 -23.40
CA THR A 101 -19.04 -11.76 -22.93
C THR A 101 -18.11 -10.55 -22.98
N ASN A 102 -18.13 -9.75 -24.06
CA ASN A 102 -17.31 -8.56 -24.20
C ASN A 102 -17.64 -7.49 -23.14
N ALA A 103 -18.93 -7.26 -22.87
CA ALA A 103 -19.34 -6.29 -21.84
C ALA A 103 -18.90 -6.73 -20.42
N LEU A 104 -19.06 -8.01 -20.10
CA LEU A 104 -18.59 -8.59 -18.83
C LEU A 104 -17.07 -8.51 -18.70
N THR A 105 -16.35 -8.85 -19.76
CA THR A 105 -14.88 -8.81 -19.78
C THR A 105 -14.39 -7.37 -19.59
N PHE A 106 -14.98 -6.41 -20.29
CA PHE A 106 -14.62 -5.00 -20.16
C PHE A 106 -14.82 -4.49 -18.72
N GLN A 107 -15.98 -4.79 -18.10
CA GLN A 107 -16.23 -4.38 -16.71
C GLN A 107 -15.25 -5.05 -15.73
N ALA A 108 -14.94 -6.31 -15.93
CA ALA A 108 -13.99 -7.03 -15.09
C ALA A 108 -12.55 -6.52 -15.26
N GLU A 109 -12.12 -6.20 -16.48
CA GLU A 109 -10.81 -5.63 -16.76
C GLU A 109 -10.65 -4.22 -16.18
N SER A 110 -11.69 -3.40 -16.31
CA SER A 110 -11.74 -2.07 -15.69
C SER A 110 -11.65 -2.18 -14.17
N LEU A 111 -12.48 -3.02 -13.57
CA LEU A 111 -12.45 -3.27 -12.13
C LEU A 111 -11.07 -3.75 -11.67
N MET A 112 -10.43 -4.67 -12.41
CA MET A 112 -9.09 -5.17 -12.08
C MET A 112 -8.05 -4.05 -12.08
N THR A 113 -8.10 -3.16 -13.07
CA THR A 113 -7.16 -2.03 -13.16
C THR A 113 -7.30 -1.10 -11.96
N ASP A 114 -8.53 -0.74 -11.60
CA ASP A 114 -8.79 0.14 -10.47
C ASP A 114 -8.48 -0.55 -9.12
N PHE A 115 -8.77 -1.85 -9.03
CA PHE A 115 -8.45 -2.66 -7.85
C PHE A 115 -6.94 -2.74 -7.63
N SER A 116 -6.15 -2.97 -8.70
CA SER A 116 -4.69 -3.01 -8.60
C SER A 116 -4.08 -1.66 -8.20
N ARG A 117 -4.60 -0.56 -8.75
CA ARG A 117 -4.19 0.79 -8.36
C ARG A 117 -4.50 1.07 -6.89
N SER A 118 -5.69 0.69 -6.43
CA SER A 118 -6.09 0.86 -5.03
C SER A 118 -5.20 0.07 -4.08
N ILE A 119 -4.89 -1.20 -4.40
CA ILE A 119 -3.98 -2.02 -3.58
C ILE A 119 -2.57 -1.42 -3.57
N ASN A 120 -2.05 -0.99 -4.72
CA ASN A 120 -0.72 -0.39 -4.79
C ASN A 120 -0.64 0.88 -3.93
N ARG A 121 -1.66 1.74 -3.99
CA ARG A 121 -1.77 2.91 -3.11
C ARG A 121 -1.75 2.51 -1.63
N GLN A 122 -2.55 1.51 -1.25
CA GLN A 122 -2.65 1.05 0.13
C GLN A 122 -1.32 0.43 0.62
N PHE A 123 -0.57 -0.25 -0.23
CA PHE A 123 0.74 -0.78 0.14
C PHE A 123 1.76 0.31 0.49
N TYR A 124 1.69 1.48 -0.15
CA TYR A 124 2.50 2.63 0.22
C TYR A 124 1.88 3.50 1.32
N GLY A 125 0.62 3.23 1.70
CA GLY A 125 -0.12 3.97 2.71
C GLY A 125 0.28 3.65 4.16
N ASP A 126 -0.45 4.27 5.08
CA ASP A 126 -0.33 4.06 6.52
C ASP A 126 -1.50 3.24 7.13
N GLY A 127 -2.49 2.90 6.30
CA GLY A 127 -3.69 2.17 6.73
C GLY A 127 -4.79 3.06 7.31
N ALA A 128 -4.62 4.39 7.32
CA ALA A 128 -5.64 5.32 7.83
C ALA A 128 -6.90 5.35 6.96
N GLY A 129 -6.79 5.05 5.65
CA GLY A 129 -7.92 5.06 4.73
C GLY A 129 -8.23 6.42 4.13
N ILE A 130 -7.30 7.36 4.20
CA ILE A 130 -7.44 8.69 3.62
C ILE A 130 -7.18 8.60 2.11
N VAL A 131 -8.17 8.98 1.31
CA VAL A 131 -8.05 8.96 -0.17
C VAL A 131 -7.74 10.34 -0.75
N ALA A 132 -8.18 11.40 -0.07
CA ALA A 132 -7.92 12.77 -0.47
C ALA A 132 -8.00 13.69 0.75
N GLU A 133 -7.58 14.92 0.60
CA GLU A 133 -7.64 15.95 1.64
C GLU A 133 -8.20 17.25 1.06
N VAL A 134 -8.95 18.00 1.86
CA VAL A 134 -9.51 19.29 1.46
C VAL A 134 -8.41 20.36 1.49
N ILE A 135 -8.05 20.90 0.31
CA ILE A 135 -7.11 22.03 0.22
C ILE A 135 -7.82 23.35 0.50
N GLY A 136 -9.08 23.46 0.10
CA GLY A 136 -9.87 24.68 0.31
C GLY A 136 -11.35 24.44 0.07
N SER A 137 -12.18 25.12 0.83
CA SER A 137 -13.63 25.14 0.62
C SER A 137 -13.97 26.20 -0.42
N VAL A 138 -14.75 25.85 -1.44
CA VAL A 138 -15.21 26.75 -2.51
C VAL A 138 -16.64 27.21 -2.26
N GLY A 139 -17.35 26.56 -1.38
CA GLY A 139 -18.74 26.84 -1.02
C GLY A 139 -19.39 25.67 -0.31
N ALA A 140 -20.64 25.83 0.13
CA ALA A 140 -21.37 24.75 0.79
C ALA A 140 -21.47 23.52 -0.13
N GLY A 141 -20.98 22.39 0.33
CA GLY A 141 -20.99 21.13 -0.42
C GLY A 141 -19.98 21.02 -1.56
N THR A 142 -19.08 22.00 -1.73
CA THR A 142 -18.04 21.99 -2.77
C THR A 142 -16.66 22.20 -2.15
N ALA A 143 -15.73 21.33 -2.47
CA ALA A 143 -14.35 21.44 -2.00
C ALA A 143 -13.34 21.18 -3.11
N ASN A 144 -12.21 21.88 -3.05
CA ASN A 144 -11.03 21.50 -3.80
C ASN A 144 -10.26 20.48 -2.97
N VAL A 145 -9.90 19.38 -3.61
CA VAL A 145 -9.19 18.27 -2.96
C VAL A 145 -7.76 18.17 -3.49
N GLY A 146 -6.87 17.79 -2.60
CA GLY A 146 -5.50 17.41 -2.85
C GLY A 146 -5.26 15.96 -2.49
N LEU A 147 -4.09 15.45 -2.84
CA LEU A 147 -3.62 14.19 -2.26
C LEU A 147 -3.45 14.39 -0.74
N PRO A 148 -3.67 13.33 0.05
CA PRO A 148 -3.56 13.45 1.50
C PRO A 148 -2.19 14.03 1.86
N THR A 149 -2.21 15.18 2.54
CA THR A 149 -1.01 15.57 3.28
C THR A 149 -0.91 14.55 4.38
N ALA A 150 0.12 13.78 4.35
CA ALA A 150 0.31 12.92 5.47
C ALA A 150 0.52 13.80 6.71
N SER A 151 -0.47 13.84 7.57
CA SER A 151 -0.18 13.94 8.98
C SER A 151 0.53 12.64 9.32
N CYS A 152 1.76 12.53 8.80
CA CYS A 152 2.58 11.37 9.03
C CYS A 152 2.85 11.34 10.50
N ASP A 153 2.76 10.18 11.07
CA ASP A 153 3.22 9.83 12.41
C ASP A 153 4.68 10.27 12.73
N ASP A 154 5.35 10.95 11.82
CA ASP A 154 6.73 11.42 11.92
C ASP A 154 6.88 12.87 12.35
N GLY A 155 5.79 13.54 12.71
CA GLY A 155 5.80 14.93 13.16
C GLY A 155 6.00 15.96 12.05
N HIS A 156 5.96 15.55 10.78
CA HIS A 156 6.01 16.46 9.65
C HIS A 156 4.62 17.03 9.34
N THR A 157 4.42 18.28 9.71
CA THR A 157 3.22 19.08 9.41
C THR A 157 3.23 19.68 7.99
N THR A 158 4.27 19.42 7.19
CA THR A 158 4.50 20.11 5.91
C THR A 158 4.78 19.21 4.71
N ASP A 159 4.65 17.89 4.85
CA ASP A 159 4.78 17.01 3.71
C ASP A 159 3.51 17.06 2.85
N ASN A 160 3.46 18.08 2.01
CA ASN A 160 2.43 18.28 1.02
C ASN A 160 2.53 17.18 -0.07
N TYR A 161 1.94 16.04 0.16
CA TYR A 161 1.77 15.01 -0.88
C TYR A 161 1.02 15.51 -2.11
N GLY A 162 0.23 16.55 -1.94
CA GLY A 162 -0.69 17.01 -2.98
C GLY A 162 -0.14 18.03 -3.96
N THR A 163 0.98 18.68 -3.67
CA THR A 163 1.44 19.81 -4.48
C THR A 163 2.50 19.44 -5.51
N ILE A 164 3.09 18.25 -5.46
CA ILE A 164 4.30 17.94 -6.23
C ILE A 164 4.15 16.69 -7.11
N ASN A 165 3.16 15.81 -6.88
CA ASN A 165 2.95 14.66 -7.76
C ASN A 165 1.98 15.01 -8.90
N SER A 166 2.52 15.52 -10.00
CA SER A 166 1.75 15.86 -11.20
C SER A 166 1.17 14.63 -11.94
N ASP A 167 1.56 13.43 -11.54
CA ASP A 167 1.21 12.20 -12.24
C ASP A 167 0.00 11.48 -11.62
N ILE A 168 -0.36 11.82 -10.37
CA ILE A 168 -1.55 11.29 -9.69
C ILE A 168 -2.49 12.45 -9.38
N SER A 169 -3.73 12.35 -9.86
CA SER A 169 -4.77 13.30 -9.48
C SER A 169 -5.36 12.92 -8.12
N PRO A 170 -5.63 13.90 -7.24
CA PRO A 170 -6.33 13.63 -5.98
C PRO A 170 -7.72 13.02 -6.19
N THR A 171 -8.27 13.13 -7.39
CA THR A 171 -9.57 12.58 -7.74
C THR A 171 -9.52 11.22 -8.44
N ASP A 172 -8.33 10.63 -8.66
CA ASP A 172 -8.18 9.34 -9.33
C ASP A 172 -8.86 8.18 -8.59
N TYR A 173 -9.04 8.31 -7.27
CA TYR A 173 -9.72 7.33 -6.43
C TYR A 173 -11.15 7.72 -6.06
N LEU A 174 -11.66 8.82 -6.62
CA LEU A 174 -13.00 9.34 -6.35
C LEU A 174 -13.82 9.32 -7.64
N THR A 175 -15.05 8.86 -7.55
CA THR A 175 -15.98 8.85 -8.68
C THR A 175 -17.34 9.43 -8.26
N PRO A 176 -18.09 10.07 -9.18
CA PRO A 176 -19.47 10.42 -8.91
C PRO A 176 -20.26 9.20 -8.45
N GLY A 177 -21.04 9.34 -7.39
CA GLY A 177 -21.75 8.25 -6.73
C GLY A 177 -21.03 7.67 -5.51
N ASN A 178 -19.73 7.88 -5.32
CA ASN A 178 -19.07 7.47 -4.09
C ASN A 178 -19.67 8.18 -2.87
N ILE A 179 -19.87 7.44 -1.81
CA ILE A 179 -20.22 7.98 -0.49
C ILE A 179 -18.91 8.29 0.23
N ILE A 180 -18.78 9.51 0.71
CA ILE A 180 -17.58 9.98 1.42
C ILE A 180 -17.90 10.43 2.82
N ALA A 181 -16.95 10.25 3.72
CA ALA A 181 -16.91 10.86 5.03
C ALA A 181 -15.78 11.89 5.09
N VAL A 182 -15.98 12.98 5.81
CA VAL A 182 -15.07 14.12 5.87
C VAL A 182 -14.73 14.47 7.31
N GLY A 183 -13.50 14.85 7.55
CA GLY A 183 -13.01 15.25 8.86
C GLY A 183 -12.60 14.08 9.76
N SER A 184 -12.10 14.37 10.95
CA SER A 184 -11.57 13.37 11.89
C SER A 184 -12.65 12.96 12.91
N PRO A 185 -12.94 11.70 13.06
CA PRO A 185 -12.78 10.48 12.30
C PRO A 185 -13.93 10.19 11.32
N GLY A 186 -14.14 11.05 10.34
CA GLY A 186 -15.10 10.79 9.26
C GLY A 186 -16.57 10.85 9.69
N THR A 187 -17.00 11.96 10.29
CA THR A 187 -18.37 12.11 10.83
C THR A 187 -19.40 12.63 9.83
N ALA A 188 -18.97 13.33 8.80
CA ALA A 188 -19.88 13.90 7.81
C ALA A 188 -19.97 13.00 6.58
N LEU A 189 -21.18 12.61 6.20
CA LEU A 189 -21.45 11.74 5.05
C LEU A 189 -22.10 12.54 3.91
N GLY A 190 -21.59 12.38 2.72
CA GLY A 190 -22.16 12.92 1.52
C GLY A 190 -21.84 12.04 0.31
N THR A 191 -22.65 12.13 -0.74
CA THR A 191 -22.41 11.44 -2.00
C THR A 191 -21.80 12.44 -2.99
N ILE A 192 -20.75 12.05 -3.69
CA ILE A 192 -20.15 12.88 -4.75
C ILE A 192 -21.15 12.97 -5.90
N ALA A 193 -21.60 14.17 -6.22
CA ALA A 193 -22.51 14.42 -7.33
C ALA A 193 -21.74 14.63 -8.65
N SER A 194 -20.64 15.37 -8.61
CA SER A 194 -19.79 15.61 -9.78
C SER A 194 -18.35 15.92 -9.37
N ILE A 195 -17.43 15.69 -10.30
CA ILE A 195 -16.01 16.01 -10.16
C ILE A 195 -15.60 16.84 -11.38
N THR A 196 -14.90 17.95 -11.13
CA THR A 196 -14.36 18.81 -12.19
C THR A 196 -12.92 19.20 -11.83
N GLY A 197 -11.94 18.58 -12.50
CA GLY A 197 -10.52 18.72 -12.13
C GLY A 197 -10.29 18.22 -10.71
N THR A 198 -9.81 19.08 -9.83
CA THR A 198 -9.61 18.80 -8.40
C THR A 198 -10.80 19.23 -7.53
N SER A 199 -11.89 19.71 -8.11
CA SER A 199 -13.07 20.14 -7.36
C SER A 199 -14.10 19.03 -7.31
N ILE A 200 -14.55 18.69 -6.12
CA ILE A 200 -15.66 17.77 -5.87
C ILE A 200 -16.89 18.53 -5.40
N VAL A 201 -18.04 18.14 -5.92
CA VAL A 201 -19.35 18.65 -5.50
C VAL A 201 -20.11 17.49 -4.88
N THR A 202 -20.64 17.68 -3.66
CA THR A 202 -21.43 16.66 -2.97
C THR A 202 -22.92 16.96 -3.08
N SER A 203 -23.74 15.92 -3.03
CA SER A 203 -25.19 16.03 -3.01
C SER A 203 -25.73 16.67 -1.71
N LYS A 204 -24.94 16.67 -0.65
CA LYS A 204 -25.29 17.26 0.63
C LYS A 204 -24.65 18.63 0.78
N VAL A 205 -25.48 19.68 0.69
CA VAL A 205 -25.04 21.09 0.75
C VAL A 205 -24.47 21.47 2.11
N ASP A 206 -24.87 20.80 3.17
CA ASP A 206 -24.45 21.10 4.56
C ASP A 206 -23.13 20.39 4.97
N LEU A 207 -22.44 19.74 4.03
CA LEU A 207 -21.10 19.23 4.33
C LEU A 207 -20.15 20.42 4.50
N GLY A 208 -19.81 20.72 5.74
CA GLY A 208 -18.77 21.70 6.05
C GLY A 208 -17.41 21.12 5.73
N PHE A 209 -16.75 21.60 4.68
CA PHE A 209 -15.37 21.30 4.39
C PHE A 209 -14.47 22.33 5.05
N ALA A 210 -13.57 21.91 5.93
CA ALA A 210 -12.49 22.75 6.42
C ALA A 210 -11.17 22.39 5.70
N ALA A 211 -10.26 23.34 5.60
CA ALA A 211 -8.93 23.04 5.07
C ALA A 211 -8.24 21.97 5.93
N ASN A 212 -7.58 21.04 5.28
CA ASN A 212 -6.91 19.87 5.85
C ASN A 212 -7.87 18.80 6.41
N ASP A 213 -9.16 18.85 6.07
CA ASP A 213 -10.06 17.75 6.38
C ASP A 213 -9.74 16.53 5.53
N ALA A 214 -9.54 15.39 6.16
CA ALA A 214 -9.34 14.13 5.47
C ALA A 214 -10.64 13.61 4.86
N ILE A 215 -10.56 13.06 3.65
CA ILE A 215 -11.66 12.43 2.93
C ILE A 215 -11.47 10.93 2.93
N TYR A 216 -12.48 10.21 3.41
CA TYR A 216 -12.53 8.76 3.47
C TYR A 216 -13.63 8.25 2.57
N LEU A 217 -13.41 7.11 1.93
CA LEU A 217 -14.50 6.37 1.29
C LEU A 217 -15.39 5.70 2.34
N CYS A 218 -16.66 5.54 2.01
CA CYS A 218 -17.62 4.77 2.79
C CYS A 218 -18.06 3.55 1.98
N ASP A 219 -18.53 2.53 2.70
CA ASP A 219 -19.19 1.39 2.07
C ASP A 219 -20.58 1.78 1.49
N GLY A 220 -21.22 0.85 0.79
CA GLY A 220 -22.55 1.07 0.20
C GLY A 220 -23.66 1.35 1.22
N SER A 221 -23.41 1.12 2.50
CA SER A 221 -24.31 1.43 3.63
C SER A 221 -23.98 2.75 4.31
N GLY A 222 -22.93 3.45 3.87
CA GLY A 222 -22.50 4.74 4.42
C GLY A 222 -21.62 4.62 5.67
N ASN A 223 -21.12 3.43 6.01
CA ASN A 223 -20.14 3.30 7.08
C ASN A 223 -18.77 3.78 6.59
N ASN A 224 -18.09 4.58 7.38
CA ASN A 224 -16.74 5.01 7.02
C ASN A 224 -15.75 3.85 7.08
N LEU A 225 -14.73 3.91 6.21
CA LEU A 225 -13.67 2.92 6.09
C LEU A 225 -12.37 3.35 6.77
N VAL A 226 -12.46 4.25 7.75
CA VAL A 226 -11.31 4.71 8.54
C VAL A 226 -10.58 3.53 9.19
N GLY A 227 -9.28 3.42 8.93
CA GLY A 227 -8.43 2.34 9.48
C GLY A 227 -8.79 0.93 8.96
N LYS A 228 -9.56 0.82 7.87
CA LYS A 228 -9.92 -0.47 7.25
C LYS A 228 -9.00 -0.85 6.09
N GLU A 229 -8.18 0.06 5.63
CA GLU A 229 -7.19 -0.19 4.58
C GLU A 229 -6.01 -1.02 5.10
N ILE A 230 -5.23 -1.56 4.15
CA ILE A 230 -4.01 -2.32 4.43
C ILE A 230 -3.00 -1.43 5.15
N THR A 231 -2.39 -1.94 6.20
CA THR A 231 -1.32 -1.26 6.93
C THR A 231 -0.03 -1.34 6.11
N GLY A 232 0.24 -0.32 5.31
CA GLY A 232 1.30 -0.32 4.31
C GLY A 232 2.70 0.01 4.84
N ILE A 233 3.60 0.26 3.89
CA ILE A 233 5.03 0.51 4.13
C ILE A 233 5.24 1.72 5.05
N ARG A 234 4.45 2.80 4.88
CA ARG A 234 4.60 4.00 5.71
C ARG A 234 4.34 3.73 7.18
N ALA A 235 3.30 2.96 7.50
CA ALA A 235 3.06 2.56 8.89
C ALA A 235 4.20 1.68 9.43
N ALA A 236 4.70 0.74 8.63
CA ALA A 236 5.79 -0.13 9.03
C ALA A 236 7.11 0.63 9.22
N LEU A 237 7.40 1.62 8.37
CA LEU A 237 8.64 2.40 8.35
C LEU A 237 8.47 3.83 8.88
N SER A 238 7.49 4.08 9.75
CA SER A 238 7.33 5.37 10.42
C SER A 238 8.41 5.58 11.49
N SER A 239 8.65 6.86 11.84
CA SER A 239 9.60 7.19 12.90
C SER A 239 9.12 6.69 14.27
N SER A 240 10.05 6.46 15.18
CA SER A 240 9.72 6.07 16.56
C SER A 240 9.02 7.18 17.37
N THR A 241 9.04 8.42 16.85
CA THR A 241 8.38 9.58 17.49
C THR A 241 6.90 9.68 17.15
N GLY A 242 6.46 9.12 16.00
CA GLY A 242 5.07 9.17 15.56
C GLY A 242 4.22 8.00 16.07
N THR A 243 4.71 6.78 15.94
CA THR A 243 4.04 5.57 16.42
C THR A 243 4.90 4.78 17.37
N SER A 244 4.42 4.60 18.59
CA SER A 244 5.13 3.82 19.61
C SER A 244 5.18 2.32 19.31
N GLN A 245 4.28 1.81 18.47
CA GLN A 245 4.13 0.39 18.15
C GLN A 245 3.86 0.15 16.66
N TYR A 246 4.30 -1.01 16.17
CA TYR A 246 3.94 -1.56 14.87
C TYR A 246 3.62 -3.05 15.02
N ALA A 247 2.51 -3.51 14.44
CA ALA A 247 2.03 -4.89 14.56
C ALA A 247 1.99 -5.41 16.02
N GLY A 248 1.58 -4.55 16.96
CA GLY A 248 1.50 -4.87 18.39
C GLY A 248 2.86 -4.89 19.14
N VAL A 249 3.96 -4.58 18.47
CA VAL A 249 5.31 -4.60 19.06
C VAL A 249 5.84 -3.17 19.19
N ALA A 250 6.40 -2.85 20.36
CA ALA A 250 6.99 -1.54 20.60
C ALA A 250 8.19 -1.28 19.67
N ARG A 251 8.26 -0.06 19.11
CA ARG A 251 9.38 0.36 18.24
C ARG A 251 10.74 0.32 18.94
N SER A 252 10.76 0.46 20.27
CA SER A 252 11.99 0.35 21.07
C SER A 252 12.55 -1.07 21.12
N THR A 253 11.82 -2.09 20.66
CA THR A 253 12.29 -3.48 20.61
C THR A 253 13.44 -3.61 19.63
N GLN A 254 14.47 -4.36 20.01
CA GLN A 254 15.65 -4.59 19.18
C GLN A 254 15.28 -5.18 17.81
N GLY A 255 15.74 -4.55 16.72
CA GLY A 255 15.42 -4.98 15.35
C GLY A 255 14.05 -4.53 14.85
N TRP A 256 13.29 -3.75 15.65
CA TRP A 256 11.94 -3.29 15.29
C TRP A 256 11.86 -1.80 14.95
N THR A 257 12.93 -1.05 15.15
CA THR A 257 13.04 0.36 14.75
C THR A 257 13.54 0.45 13.31
N PRO A 258 12.76 0.99 12.35
CA PRO A 258 13.19 1.15 10.97
C PRO A 258 14.30 2.21 10.86
N GLN A 259 15.04 2.19 9.76
CA GLN A 259 15.97 3.26 9.41
C GLN A 259 15.16 4.40 8.79
N PHE A 260 14.98 5.47 9.55
CA PHE A 260 14.17 6.61 9.15
C PHE A 260 15.00 7.90 9.09
N GLY A 261 14.87 8.65 8.01
CA GLY A 261 15.48 9.96 7.84
C GLY A 261 14.50 10.98 7.29
N SER A 262 14.47 12.16 7.90
CA SER A 262 13.56 13.25 7.56
C SER A 262 14.27 14.59 7.38
N VAL A 263 15.47 14.57 6.81
CA VAL A 263 16.24 15.80 6.56
C VAL A 263 15.88 16.36 5.20
N ALA A 264 15.44 17.63 5.19
CA ALA A 264 15.14 18.36 3.96
C ALA A 264 16.45 18.68 3.21
N GLU A 265 16.75 17.93 2.18
CA GLU A 265 17.96 18.05 1.37
C GLU A 265 17.75 17.51 -0.05
N ALA A 266 18.61 17.93 -0.97
CA ALA A 266 18.62 17.35 -2.31
C ALA A 266 19.04 15.86 -2.25
N LEU A 267 18.46 15.03 -3.13
CA LEU A 267 18.87 13.64 -3.26
C LEU A 267 20.35 13.55 -3.67
N THR A 268 21.13 12.78 -2.91
CA THR A 268 22.54 12.50 -3.19
C THR A 268 22.81 10.99 -3.14
N LEU A 269 23.79 10.54 -3.93
CA LEU A 269 24.17 9.12 -3.92
C LEU A 269 24.71 8.69 -2.55
N SER A 270 25.42 9.58 -1.84
CA SER A 270 25.91 9.31 -0.49
C SER A 270 24.76 9.06 0.51
N ARG A 271 23.64 9.80 0.38
CA ARG A 271 22.48 9.60 1.25
C ARG A 271 21.80 8.25 0.98
N MET A 272 21.66 7.91 -0.31
CA MET A 272 21.13 6.60 -0.70
C MET A 272 21.98 5.45 -0.16
N GLU A 273 23.32 5.58 -0.29
CA GLU A 273 24.28 4.59 0.23
C GLU A 273 24.19 4.47 1.76
N ASN A 274 24.16 5.58 2.47
CA ASN A 274 24.03 5.57 3.93
C ASN A 274 22.74 4.92 4.41
N SER A 275 21.61 5.21 3.77
CA SER A 275 20.34 4.59 4.10
C SER A 275 20.36 3.08 3.83
N TYR A 276 20.91 2.66 2.68
CA TYR A 276 21.08 1.26 2.32
C TYR A 276 22.00 0.51 3.30
N LEU A 277 23.18 1.04 3.61
CA LEU A 277 24.12 0.41 4.53
C LEU A 277 23.55 0.30 5.95
N SER A 278 22.80 1.31 6.39
CA SER A 278 22.13 1.31 7.68
C SER A 278 21.08 0.20 7.77
N ALA A 279 20.27 0.02 6.72
CA ALA A 279 19.28 -1.05 6.62
C ALA A 279 19.96 -2.44 6.56
N ARG A 280 21.02 -2.56 5.74
CA ARG A 280 21.74 -3.82 5.55
C ARG A 280 22.42 -4.34 6.80
N LYS A 281 22.75 -3.47 7.75
CA LYS A 281 23.30 -3.87 9.07
C LYS A 281 22.43 -4.91 9.78
N TYR A 282 21.11 -4.90 9.54
CA TYR A 282 20.14 -5.79 10.17
C TYR A 282 19.64 -6.90 9.24
N ALA A 283 20.15 -6.94 8.01
CA ALA A 283 19.80 -7.95 7.03
C ALA A 283 20.42 -9.30 7.33
N GLN A 284 19.81 -10.35 6.78
CA GLN A 284 20.39 -11.68 6.73
C GLN A 284 21.26 -11.84 5.47
N SER A 285 22.11 -12.86 5.46
CA SER A 285 22.94 -13.15 4.29
C SER A 285 22.05 -13.66 3.16
N GLY A 286 22.14 -13.03 1.99
CA GLY A 286 21.36 -13.39 0.80
C GLY A 286 20.07 -12.58 0.60
N ASP A 287 19.73 -11.69 1.52
CA ASP A 287 18.56 -10.83 1.40
C ASP A 287 18.63 -9.95 0.14
N GLN A 288 17.52 -9.88 -0.60
CA GLN A 288 17.38 -9.05 -1.78
C GLN A 288 16.86 -7.67 -1.42
N TYR A 289 17.52 -6.65 -1.95
CA TYR A 289 17.17 -5.25 -1.75
C TYR A 289 16.70 -4.60 -3.03
N ALA A 290 15.72 -3.70 -2.89
CA ALA A 290 15.27 -2.78 -3.93
C ALA A 290 15.06 -1.38 -3.35
N ILE A 291 15.28 -0.36 -4.16
CA ILE A 291 15.01 1.02 -3.82
C ILE A 291 13.85 1.51 -4.67
N PHE A 292 12.80 1.99 -4.04
CA PHE A 292 11.63 2.52 -4.73
C PHE A 292 11.61 4.03 -4.60
N MET A 293 11.33 4.69 -5.72
CA MET A 293 11.26 6.16 -5.81
C MET A 293 10.10 6.58 -6.70
N ASN A 294 9.60 7.80 -6.45
CA ASN A 294 8.69 8.45 -7.38
C ASN A 294 9.44 8.94 -8.64
N LYS A 295 8.69 9.44 -9.63
CA LYS A 295 9.22 9.94 -10.90
C LYS A 295 10.23 11.08 -10.72
N THR A 296 9.97 12.02 -9.81
CA THR A 296 10.81 13.20 -9.59
C THR A 296 12.20 12.81 -9.07
N LEU A 297 12.25 11.96 -8.05
CA LEU A 297 13.51 11.48 -7.49
C LEU A 297 14.21 10.48 -8.42
N TYR A 298 13.45 9.65 -9.14
CA TYR A 298 14.02 8.72 -10.12
C TYR A 298 14.73 9.46 -11.26
N LYS A 299 14.11 10.54 -11.78
CA LYS A 299 14.74 11.42 -12.76
C LYS A 299 16.01 12.07 -12.20
N LYS A 300 15.93 12.60 -10.97
CA LYS A 300 17.11 13.18 -10.29
C LYS A 300 18.24 12.17 -10.13
N TYR A 301 17.91 10.92 -9.80
CA TYR A 301 18.90 9.84 -9.73
C TYR A 301 19.58 9.62 -11.10
N GLY A 302 18.81 9.56 -12.19
CA GLY A 302 19.36 9.49 -13.56
C GLY A 302 20.30 10.66 -13.89
N ASP A 303 19.94 11.88 -13.50
CA ASP A 303 20.77 13.08 -13.70
C ASP A 303 22.08 13.00 -12.89
N LEU A 304 22.04 12.52 -11.64
CA LEU A 304 23.23 12.28 -10.83
C LEU A 304 24.18 11.26 -11.45
N LEU A 305 23.65 10.17 -12.02
CA LEU A 305 24.46 9.17 -12.72
C LEU A 305 25.11 9.74 -13.97
N THR A 306 24.37 10.50 -14.76
CA THR A 306 24.87 11.16 -15.97
C THR A 306 25.96 12.18 -15.63
N SER A 307 25.79 12.96 -14.59
CA SER A 307 26.78 13.97 -14.16
C SER A 307 28.10 13.33 -13.71
N MET A 308 28.05 12.13 -13.15
CA MET A 308 29.24 11.38 -12.71
C MET A 308 29.88 10.52 -13.82
N ARG A 309 29.35 10.55 -15.06
CA ARG A 309 29.80 9.72 -16.18
C ARG A 309 29.86 8.22 -15.84
N ARG A 310 28.96 7.73 -14.99
CA ARG A 310 28.85 6.32 -14.66
C ARG A 310 28.07 5.60 -15.76
N GLN A 311 28.62 4.53 -16.27
CA GLN A 311 27.83 3.54 -17.00
C GLN A 311 26.97 2.80 -15.98
N VAL A 312 25.69 2.75 -16.25
CA VAL A 312 24.71 2.07 -15.40
C VAL A 312 24.18 0.92 -16.20
N ASP A 313 24.32 -0.27 -15.65
CA ASP A 313 23.69 -1.45 -16.21
C ASP A 313 22.21 -1.50 -15.76
N GLU A 314 21.36 -2.01 -16.62
CA GLU A 314 19.99 -2.33 -16.27
C GLU A 314 19.99 -3.57 -15.37
N THR A 315 19.12 -3.57 -14.36
CA THR A 315 18.93 -4.73 -13.50
C THR A 315 17.47 -5.16 -13.54
N ASP A 316 17.25 -6.46 -13.62
CA ASP A 316 15.93 -7.05 -13.69
C ASP A 316 15.57 -7.72 -12.37
N LEU A 317 14.33 -7.51 -11.91
CA LEU A 317 13.71 -8.32 -10.87
C LEU A 317 12.97 -9.51 -11.47
N LEU A 318 12.77 -10.54 -10.67
CA LEU A 318 11.85 -11.61 -11.00
C LEU A 318 10.47 -11.02 -11.37
N GLY A 319 9.91 -11.43 -12.53
CA GLY A 319 8.66 -10.85 -13.04
C GLY A 319 8.85 -9.88 -14.21
N GLY A 320 10.10 -9.57 -14.63
CA GLY A 320 10.40 -8.74 -15.81
C GLY A 320 10.36 -7.23 -15.54
N TRP A 321 10.47 -6.82 -14.28
CA TRP A 321 10.62 -5.42 -13.91
C TRP A 321 12.05 -4.96 -14.08
N THR A 322 12.27 -3.92 -14.88
CA THR A 322 13.59 -3.33 -15.13
C THR A 322 13.80 -2.06 -14.31
N GLY A 323 15.00 -1.88 -13.78
CA GLY A 323 15.40 -0.70 -13.03
C GLY A 323 16.83 -0.31 -13.31
N LEU A 324 17.23 0.86 -12.82
CA LEU A 324 18.62 1.30 -12.87
C LEU A 324 19.39 0.67 -11.71
N GLU A 325 20.60 0.23 -11.96
CA GLU A 325 21.45 -0.38 -10.94
C GLU A 325 22.15 0.69 -10.10
N PHE A 326 22.08 0.57 -8.77
CA PHE A 326 22.84 1.37 -7.82
C PHE A 326 24.00 0.54 -7.26
N ALA A 327 25.21 0.92 -7.56
CA ALA A 327 26.41 0.30 -7.01
C ALA A 327 26.73 0.92 -5.64
N ALA A 328 26.26 0.29 -4.58
CA ALA A 328 26.64 0.63 -3.21
C ALA A 328 27.90 -0.15 -2.79
N GLY A 329 28.62 0.38 -1.78
CA GLY A 329 29.85 -0.29 -1.28
C GLY A 329 29.68 -1.73 -0.80
N ALA A 330 28.44 -2.18 -0.57
CA ALA A 330 28.09 -3.52 -0.10
C ALA A 330 27.36 -4.38 -1.14
N GLY A 331 27.26 -3.95 -2.39
CA GLY A 331 26.62 -4.70 -3.49
C GLY A 331 25.82 -3.82 -4.43
N LYS A 332 25.19 -4.47 -5.39
CA LYS A 332 24.36 -3.84 -6.41
C LYS A 332 22.89 -3.92 -5.98
N VAL A 333 22.15 -2.81 -6.12
CA VAL A 333 20.73 -2.70 -5.75
C VAL A 333 19.97 -2.05 -6.90
N GLY A 334 18.84 -2.62 -7.28
CA GLY A 334 17.95 -2.04 -8.28
C GLY A 334 17.19 -0.83 -7.73
N VAL A 335 17.10 0.23 -8.53
CA VAL A 335 16.27 1.41 -8.26
C VAL A 335 15.10 1.39 -9.21
N PHE A 336 13.88 1.35 -8.67
CA PHE A 336 12.64 1.17 -9.43
C PHE A 336 11.75 2.38 -9.28
N LEU A 337 11.11 2.74 -10.38
CA LEU A 337 10.09 3.76 -10.42
C LEU A 337 8.75 3.16 -9.99
N ASP A 338 8.11 3.73 -8.97
CA ASP A 338 6.70 3.49 -8.68
C ASP A 338 5.98 4.83 -8.43
N TYR A 339 4.90 5.06 -9.17
CA TYR A 339 4.14 6.31 -9.10
C TYR A 339 3.37 6.49 -7.78
N GLN A 340 3.19 5.42 -7.00
CA GLN A 340 2.50 5.47 -5.72
C GLN A 340 3.44 5.80 -4.55
N VAL A 341 4.75 5.78 -4.79
CA VAL A 341 5.71 6.29 -3.80
C VAL A 341 5.49 7.79 -3.61
N PRO A 342 5.33 8.25 -2.37
CA PRO A 342 5.11 9.67 -2.10
C PRO A 342 6.25 10.56 -2.59
N ASP A 343 5.89 11.81 -2.92
CA ASP A 343 6.88 12.80 -3.34
C ASP A 343 7.89 13.09 -2.23
N GLY A 344 9.13 13.31 -2.66
CA GLY A 344 10.23 13.55 -1.74
C GLY A 344 10.61 12.34 -0.89
N GLU A 345 10.10 11.15 -1.19
CA GLU A 345 10.47 9.93 -0.48
C GLU A 345 11.21 8.94 -1.36
N PHE A 346 12.18 8.25 -0.76
CA PHE A 346 12.67 6.98 -1.30
C PHE A 346 12.70 5.91 -0.21
N ILE A 347 12.44 4.68 -0.62
CA ILE A 347 12.29 3.55 0.27
C ILE A 347 13.35 2.51 -0.10
N VAL A 348 14.18 2.16 0.85
CA VAL A 348 15.13 1.04 0.76
C VAL A 348 14.46 -0.17 1.37
N MET A 349 14.09 -1.13 0.55
CA MET A 349 13.26 -2.25 0.95
C MET A 349 14.05 -3.56 0.86
N ASN A 350 14.10 -4.29 1.96
CA ASN A 350 14.52 -5.68 1.99
C ASN A 350 13.31 -6.55 1.62
N LEU A 351 13.23 -7.03 0.39
CA LEU A 351 12.09 -7.78 -0.13
C LEU A 351 11.81 -9.08 0.64
N ASP A 352 12.85 -9.71 1.19
CA ASP A 352 12.71 -10.96 1.95
C ASP A 352 12.15 -10.76 3.36
N SER A 353 12.13 -9.51 3.85
CA SER A 353 11.58 -9.17 5.17
C SER A 353 10.08 -8.86 5.14
N TRP A 354 9.45 -8.88 3.99
CA TRP A 354 8.03 -8.58 3.84
C TRP A 354 7.22 -9.82 3.51
N THR A 355 5.99 -9.84 3.98
CA THR A 355 5.05 -10.90 3.65
C THR A 355 3.63 -10.35 3.51
N ILE A 356 2.93 -10.83 2.48
CA ILE A 356 1.50 -10.60 2.32
C ILE A 356 0.79 -11.70 3.09
N CYS A 357 0.17 -11.34 4.19
CA CYS A 357 -0.65 -12.22 5.01
C CYS A 357 -2.03 -12.34 4.38
N GLN A 358 -2.36 -13.48 3.79
CA GLN A 358 -3.67 -13.71 3.16
C GLN A 358 -4.32 -14.99 3.66
N THR A 359 -5.64 -14.95 3.85
CA THR A 359 -6.43 -16.14 4.26
C THR A 359 -6.83 -16.99 3.07
N SER A 360 -7.11 -16.36 1.94
CA SER A 360 -7.47 -17.00 0.68
C SER A 360 -6.99 -16.14 -0.48
N ASP A 361 -6.81 -16.74 -1.63
CA ASP A 361 -6.60 -15.99 -2.86
C ASP A 361 -7.83 -15.15 -3.22
N LEU A 362 -7.59 -14.12 -4.02
CA LEU A 362 -8.65 -13.31 -4.61
C LEU A 362 -9.73 -14.20 -5.24
N HIS A 363 -10.99 -13.99 -4.88
CA HIS A 363 -12.11 -14.79 -5.40
C HIS A 363 -13.38 -13.95 -5.52
N TRP A 364 -14.31 -14.43 -6.35
CA TRP A 364 -15.66 -13.90 -6.42
C TRP A 364 -16.50 -14.44 -5.28
N ILE A 365 -17.34 -13.59 -4.69
CA ILE A 365 -18.35 -14.04 -3.73
C ILE A 365 -19.39 -14.86 -4.47
N GLU A 366 -19.61 -16.08 -4.01
CA GLU A 366 -20.56 -17.03 -4.63
C GLU A 366 -21.71 -17.34 -3.69
N ASN A 367 -22.90 -17.26 -4.25
CA ASN A 367 -24.10 -17.81 -3.59
C ASN A 367 -24.33 -19.23 -4.13
N PRO A 368 -24.50 -20.25 -3.28
CA PRO A 368 -24.75 -21.63 -3.72
C PRO A 368 -25.91 -21.79 -4.69
N SER A 369 -26.90 -20.88 -4.63
CA SER A 369 -28.11 -20.95 -5.48
C SER A 369 -28.04 -20.07 -6.73
N GLN A 370 -27.16 -19.06 -6.78
CA GLN A 370 -27.13 -18.07 -7.86
C GLN A 370 -25.75 -17.96 -8.55
N GLY A 371 -24.72 -18.59 -8.00
CA GLY A 371 -23.34 -18.44 -8.48
C GLY A 371 -22.74 -17.06 -8.12
N SER A 372 -21.80 -16.58 -8.94
CA SER A 372 -21.06 -15.32 -8.69
C SER A 372 -21.81 -14.05 -9.12
N LEU A 373 -22.96 -14.16 -9.80
CA LEU A 373 -23.82 -13.04 -10.17
C LEU A 373 -25.04 -13.04 -9.25
N LEU A 374 -25.05 -12.10 -8.31
CA LEU A 374 -26.09 -11.97 -7.31
C LEU A 374 -27.12 -10.94 -7.77
N ARG A 375 -28.40 -11.29 -7.73
CA ARG A 375 -29.47 -10.33 -7.99
C ARG A 375 -29.60 -9.38 -6.80
N LEU A 376 -29.54 -8.08 -7.07
CA LEU A 376 -29.76 -7.07 -6.05
C LEU A 376 -31.22 -7.07 -5.59
N ALA A 377 -31.42 -6.99 -4.27
CA ALA A 377 -32.77 -6.91 -3.69
C ALA A 377 -33.51 -5.68 -4.23
N ASN A 378 -34.74 -5.87 -4.69
CA ASN A 378 -35.60 -4.81 -5.23
C ASN A 378 -35.08 -4.05 -6.47
N LYS A 379 -34.08 -4.61 -7.18
CA LYS A 379 -33.56 -4.05 -8.44
C LYS A 379 -33.57 -5.10 -9.55
N ILE A 380 -33.67 -4.64 -10.80
CA ILE A 380 -33.53 -5.45 -12.00
C ILE A 380 -32.06 -5.35 -12.46
N GLN A 381 -31.16 -5.71 -11.56
CA GLN A 381 -29.71 -5.67 -11.75
C GLN A 381 -29.05 -6.87 -11.06
N TYR A 382 -27.94 -7.29 -11.63
CA TYR A 382 -27.06 -8.29 -11.07
C TYR A 382 -25.74 -7.66 -10.67
N GLN A 383 -25.19 -8.06 -9.55
CA GLN A 383 -23.90 -7.62 -9.03
C GLN A 383 -22.93 -8.80 -8.98
N ALA A 384 -21.71 -8.57 -9.42
CA ALA A 384 -20.60 -9.46 -9.14
C ALA A 384 -19.64 -8.72 -8.16
N GLU A 385 -19.28 -9.40 -7.10
CA GLU A 385 -18.38 -8.88 -6.07
C GLU A 385 -17.17 -9.79 -5.93
N MET A 386 -15.99 -9.17 -6.02
CA MET A 386 -14.68 -9.78 -5.84
C MET A 386 -14.13 -9.37 -4.49
N VAL A 387 -13.56 -10.31 -3.74
CA VAL A 387 -13.03 -10.04 -2.41
C VAL A 387 -11.65 -10.67 -2.22
N TRP A 388 -10.81 -9.94 -1.49
CA TRP A 388 -9.51 -10.44 -1.06
C TRP A 388 -9.27 -10.07 0.41
N TYR A 389 -8.91 -11.07 1.19
CA TYR A 389 -8.59 -10.94 2.61
C TYR A 389 -7.08 -10.95 2.79
N LEU A 390 -6.49 -9.78 2.99
CA LEU A 390 -5.04 -9.66 3.09
C LEU A 390 -4.61 -8.57 4.08
N GLU A 391 -3.34 -8.61 4.48
CA GLU A 391 -2.63 -7.56 5.20
C GLU A 391 -1.15 -7.63 4.83
N LEU A 392 -0.44 -6.50 4.88
CA LEU A 392 1.00 -6.43 4.63
C LEU A 392 1.74 -6.40 5.97
N LEU A 393 2.70 -7.29 6.15
CA LEU A 393 3.51 -7.36 7.37
C LEU A 393 5.00 -7.28 7.04
N CYS A 394 5.70 -6.38 7.73
CA CYS A 394 7.16 -6.33 7.76
C CYS A 394 7.68 -7.13 8.97
N LEU A 395 8.46 -8.18 8.70
CA LEU A 395 9.03 -9.04 9.73
C LEU A 395 10.32 -8.48 10.34
N ALA A 396 11.00 -7.57 9.66
CA ALA A 396 12.23 -6.94 10.12
C ALA A 396 12.29 -5.44 9.74
N PRO A 397 11.53 -4.56 10.41
CA PRO A 397 11.52 -3.14 10.09
C PRO A 397 12.91 -2.48 10.10
N ALA A 398 13.80 -2.89 10.99
CA ALA A 398 15.17 -2.35 11.07
C ALA A 398 16.04 -2.65 9.84
N ALA A 399 15.69 -3.70 9.07
CA ALA A 399 16.37 -4.05 7.82
C ALA A 399 15.84 -3.24 6.61
N ASN A 400 14.98 -2.26 6.85
CA ASN A 400 14.39 -1.41 5.84
C ASN A 400 14.64 0.06 6.17
N GLY A 401 14.67 0.91 5.16
CA GLY A 401 14.89 2.34 5.29
C GLY A 401 13.84 3.15 4.56
N ARG A 402 13.46 4.28 5.15
CA ARG A 402 12.60 5.29 4.51
C ARG A 402 13.20 6.67 4.74
N GLU A 403 13.39 7.39 3.67
CA GLU A 403 13.89 8.76 3.69
C GLU A 403 12.83 9.68 3.12
N THR A 404 12.50 10.73 3.85
CA THR A 404 11.49 11.73 3.48
C THR A 404 12.13 13.10 3.23
N GLN A 405 11.37 14.05 2.69
CA GLN A 405 11.78 15.43 2.43
C GLN A 405 12.97 15.57 1.46
N LYS A 406 13.11 14.66 0.52
CA LYS A 406 14.15 14.77 -0.51
C LYS A 406 13.66 15.64 -1.66
N THR A 407 14.49 16.57 -2.10
CA THR A 407 14.22 17.45 -3.24
C THR A 407 14.97 16.99 -4.48
N SER A 408 14.41 17.28 -5.65
CA SER A 408 15.01 17.02 -6.96
C SER A 408 16.15 17.98 -7.29
#